data_d805de0104d6a2f7b374f32b5cdcd38f
#
_entry.id   d805de0104d6a2f7b374f32b5cdcd38f
#
_cell.length_a   1.000
_cell.length_b   1.000
_cell.length_c   1.000
_cell.angle_alpha   90.00
_cell.angle_beta   90.00
_cell.angle_gamma   90.00
#
_symmetry.space_group_name_H-M   'P 1'
#
loop_
_entity.id
_entity.type
_entity.pdbx_description
1 polymer ?
#
loop_
_entity_poly.entity_id
_entity_poly.type
_entity_poly.pdbx_seq_one_letter_code
_entity_poly.pdbx_strand_id
1 'polypeptide(L)'
;MAAMGKRIIVSGGDEVRVFAPPGRGVLEHIRLEGAGTLCACGEHVFCASNWGDMVWRLDAQKLVPTGLFAGGPDMRNMLISPDGERLMILCAEADSVLLLDAVCGAPMVLARAGVNPQHMSLDESGEVLAVAAGESGEVLLLSAQSLALLRRLPMPGIVLDVALRAGTVYALCLNETLNSTLVTIPRAGARQILSLSGMPGRITCERGDVICATEGFLHTVSMDGMRLLDTRRVSGRASIWLTVGETLLLCDALSECIFARNGGGQWSLFCEHARDMRFLFGKG
;
A
#
# COMPACT_ATOMS: atom_id res chain seq x y z
N MET A 1 28.06 -6.28 17.45
CA MET A 1 26.89 -6.64 16.62
C MET A 1 26.64 -5.46 15.69
N ALA A 2 26.87 -5.65 14.40
CA ALA A 2 26.56 -4.62 13.41
C ALA A 2 25.03 -4.45 13.40
N ALA A 3 24.55 -3.22 13.51
CA ALA A 3 23.13 -2.89 13.34
C ALA A 3 22.72 -3.42 11.97
N MET A 4 21.88 -4.46 11.94
CA MET A 4 21.31 -4.94 10.67
C MET A 4 20.52 -3.78 10.07
N GLY A 5 21.07 -3.21 9.00
CA GLY A 5 20.44 -2.12 8.26
C GLY A 5 19.05 -2.54 7.81
N LYS A 6 18.12 -1.60 7.79
CA LYS A 6 16.76 -1.85 7.27
C LYS A 6 16.87 -2.36 5.84
N ARG A 7 16.33 -3.54 5.59
CA ARG A 7 16.22 -4.10 4.23
C ARG A 7 14.90 -3.68 3.61
N ILE A 8 14.88 -3.50 2.32
CA ILE A 8 13.66 -3.32 1.53
C ILE A 8 13.54 -4.44 0.50
N ILE A 9 12.32 -4.84 0.23
CA ILE A 9 11.98 -5.76 -0.84
C ILE A 9 11.23 -4.99 -1.93
N VAL A 10 11.56 -5.30 -3.16
CA VAL A 10 11.00 -4.67 -4.37
C VAL A 10 10.53 -5.76 -5.31
N SER A 11 9.32 -5.63 -5.83
CA SER A 11 8.79 -6.50 -6.89
C SER A 11 8.63 -5.75 -8.21
N GLY A 12 8.74 -6.45 -9.31
CA GLY A 12 8.51 -5.95 -10.67
C GLY A 12 9.50 -6.53 -11.68
N GLY A 13 9.17 -6.48 -12.96
CA GLY A 13 10.01 -7.04 -14.02
C GLY A 13 10.23 -8.55 -13.90
N ASP A 14 9.21 -9.31 -13.45
CA ASP A 14 9.27 -10.75 -13.20
C ASP A 14 10.29 -11.18 -12.14
N GLU A 15 10.60 -10.27 -11.22
CA GLU A 15 11.56 -10.51 -10.13
C GLU A 15 11.09 -9.92 -8.81
N VAL A 16 11.58 -10.52 -7.73
CA VAL A 16 11.58 -9.94 -6.39
C VAL A 16 13.02 -9.78 -5.95
N ARG A 17 13.40 -8.59 -5.53
CA ARG A 17 14.76 -8.19 -5.20
C ARG A 17 14.84 -7.59 -3.79
N VAL A 18 15.92 -7.87 -3.06
CA VAL A 18 16.19 -7.29 -1.74
C VAL A 18 17.39 -6.34 -1.81
N PHE A 19 17.24 -5.21 -1.16
CA PHE A 19 18.27 -4.17 -1.05
C PHE A 19 18.50 -3.79 0.42
N ALA A 20 19.68 -3.26 0.71
CA ALA A 20 19.99 -2.59 1.99
C ALA A 20 20.35 -1.12 1.71
N PRO A 21 19.38 -0.19 1.70
CA PRO A 21 19.64 1.21 1.48
C PRO A 21 20.61 1.81 2.52
N PRO A 22 21.42 2.81 2.13
CA PRO A 22 21.37 3.54 0.85
C PRO A 22 22.08 2.84 -0.32
N GLY A 23 22.63 1.65 -0.13
CA GLY A 23 23.26 0.85 -1.18
C GLY A 23 22.25 0.42 -2.24
N ARG A 24 22.65 0.47 -3.51
CA ARG A 24 21.83 0.11 -4.68
C ARG A 24 22.10 -1.32 -5.17
N GLY A 25 23.05 -2.02 -4.53
CA GLY A 25 23.33 -3.41 -4.84
C GLY A 25 22.20 -4.33 -4.42
N VAL A 26 21.78 -5.22 -5.31
CA VAL A 26 20.87 -6.30 -5.01
C VAL A 26 21.58 -7.29 -4.10
N LEU A 27 21.02 -7.55 -2.92
CA LEU A 27 21.54 -8.53 -1.97
C LEU A 27 21.11 -9.94 -2.34
N GLU A 28 19.83 -10.08 -2.65
CA GLU A 28 19.16 -11.32 -2.98
C GLU A 28 18.08 -11.05 -4.02
N HIS A 29 17.82 -12.00 -4.90
CA HIS A 29 16.73 -11.93 -5.86
C HIS A 29 16.18 -13.32 -6.17
N ILE A 30 14.91 -13.35 -6.59
CA ILE A 30 14.24 -14.53 -7.12
C ILE A 30 13.42 -14.11 -8.35
N ARG A 31 13.44 -14.96 -9.38
CA ARG A 31 12.57 -14.79 -10.53
C ARG A 31 11.19 -15.33 -10.21
N LEU A 32 10.19 -14.46 -10.28
CA LEU A 32 8.77 -14.77 -10.12
C LEU A 32 8.00 -14.10 -11.23
N GLU A 33 7.48 -14.89 -12.14
CA GLU A 33 6.75 -14.41 -13.30
C GLU A 33 5.52 -13.59 -12.87
N GLY A 34 5.39 -12.37 -13.40
CA GLY A 34 4.33 -11.44 -13.07
C GLY A 34 4.41 -10.83 -11.68
N ALA A 35 5.60 -10.80 -11.05
CA ALA A 35 5.77 -10.23 -9.70
C ALA A 35 5.11 -8.84 -9.58
N GLY A 36 4.11 -8.73 -8.71
CA GLY A 36 3.24 -7.57 -8.52
C GLY A 36 3.25 -7.06 -7.08
N THR A 37 2.07 -6.84 -6.52
CA THR A 37 1.94 -6.29 -5.17
C THR A 37 2.54 -7.20 -4.10
N LEU A 38 3.09 -6.56 -3.06
CA LEU A 38 3.78 -7.21 -1.95
C LEU A 38 3.09 -6.94 -0.61
N CYS A 39 3.15 -7.88 0.29
CA CYS A 39 3.05 -7.61 1.72
C CYS A 39 4.04 -8.48 2.50
N ALA A 40 4.42 -8.04 3.71
CA ALA A 40 5.41 -8.74 4.52
C ALA A 40 5.02 -8.69 6.00
N CYS A 41 5.19 -9.82 6.69
CA CYS A 41 5.03 -9.92 8.14
C CYS A 41 5.98 -10.98 8.70
N GLY A 42 6.80 -10.59 9.67
CA GLY A 42 7.73 -11.49 10.32
C GLY A 42 8.69 -12.17 9.34
N GLU A 43 8.62 -13.49 9.25
CA GLU A 43 9.49 -14.30 8.39
C GLU A 43 8.91 -14.57 6.99
N HIS A 44 7.75 -13.99 6.66
CA HIS A 44 7.05 -14.25 5.42
C HIS A 44 6.89 -12.99 4.57
N VAL A 45 7.08 -13.16 3.28
CA VAL A 45 6.74 -12.21 2.23
C VAL A 45 5.71 -12.87 1.32
N PHE A 46 4.66 -12.13 0.99
CA PHE A 46 3.68 -12.53 0.00
C PHE A 46 3.84 -11.65 -1.23
N CYS A 47 3.90 -12.28 -2.40
CA CYS A 47 4.01 -11.60 -3.68
C CYS A 47 2.89 -12.09 -4.60
N ALA A 48 2.01 -11.20 -5.04
CA ALA A 48 1.02 -11.52 -6.05
C ALA A 48 1.66 -11.70 -7.42
N SER A 49 1.21 -12.69 -8.17
CA SER A 49 1.53 -12.82 -9.59
C SER A 49 0.39 -12.23 -10.42
N ASN A 50 0.70 -11.21 -11.21
CA ASN A 50 -0.29 -10.59 -12.11
C ASN A 50 -0.66 -11.46 -13.32
N TRP A 51 0.02 -12.61 -13.54
CA TRP A 51 -0.13 -13.46 -14.71
C TRP A 51 -0.92 -14.74 -14.47
N GLY A 52 -1.21 -15.07 -13.24
CA GLY A 52 -1.80 -16.38 -12.94
C GLY A 52 -2.72 -16.43 -11.74
N ASP A 53 -3.20 -15.30 -11.26
CA ASP A 53 -4.09 -15.21 -10.10
C ASP A 53 -3.54 -15.97 -8.87
N MET A 54 -2.22 -15.98 -8.72
CA MET A 54 -1.52 -16.73 -7.69
C MET A 54 -0.78 -15.79 -6.73
N VAL A 55 -0.59 -16.26 -5.51
CA VAL A 55 0.21 -15.57 -4.49
C VAL A 55 1.34 -16.50 -4.04
N TRP A 56 2.57 -16.05 -4.25
CA TRP A 56 3.76 -16.71 -3.72
C TRP A 56 3.96 -16.33 -2.26
N ARG A 57 4.16 -17.31 -1.39
CA ARG A 57 4.71 -17.10 -0.06
C ARG A 57 6.20 -17.42 -0.08
N LEU A 58 7.02 -16.48 0.35
CA LEU A 58 8.47 -16.58 0.39
C LEU A 58 8.97 -16.48 1.83
N ASP A 59 10.08 -17.15 2.11
CA ASP A 59 10.90 -16.88 3.29
C ASP A 59 11.56 -15.52 3.16
N ALA A 60 11.38 -14.64 4.14
CA ALA A 60 11.86 -13.25 4.08
C ALA A 60 13.41 -13.13 4.18
N GLN A 61 14.10 -14.16 4.66
CA GLN A 61 15.55 -14.14 4.81
C GLN A 61 16.27 -14.69 3.58
N LYS A 62 15.72 -15.77 3.00
CA LYS A 62 16.36 -16.52 1.91
C LYS A 62 15.72 -16.29 0.55
N LEU A 63 14.58 -15.57 0.49
CA LEU A 63 13.76 -15.39 -0.71
C LEU A 63 13.44 -16.72 -1.45
N VAL A 64 13.26 -17.81 -0.71
CA VAL A 64 12.84 -19.08 -1.30
C VAL A 64 11.33 -19.26 -1.18
N PRO A 65 10.65 -19.81 -2.20
CA PRO A 65 9.23 -20.13 -2.10
C PRO A 65 8.95 -21.14 -1.00
N THR A 66 7.96 -20.84 -0.17
CA THR A 66 7.48 -21.72 0.91
C THR A 66 6.02 -22.10 0.74
N GLY A 67 5.35 -21.51 -0.23
CA GLY A 67 3.96 -21.80 -0.58
C GLY A 67 3.53 -21.09 -1.85
N LEU A 68 2.47 -21.61 -2.44
CA LEU A 68 1.78 -21.03 -3.59
C LEU A 68 0.28 -21.13 -3.34
N PHE A 69 -0.40 -20.00 -3.30
CA PHE A 69 -1.81 -19.89 -2.95
C PHE A 69 -2.62 -19.44 -4.17
N ALA A 70 -3.86 -19.86 -4.26
CA ALA A 70 -4.80 -19.28 -5.21
C ALA A 70 -5.19 -17.87 -4.72
N GLY A 71 -5.04 -16.89 -5.57
CA GLY A 71 -5.49 -15.51 -5.39
C GLY A 71 -6.78 -15.24 -6.16
N GLY A 72 -6.81 -14.14 -6.88
CA GLY A 72 -7.92 -13.75 -7.74
C GLY A 72 -7.48 -12.76 -8.81
N PRO A 73 -8.37 -12.39 -9.74
CA PRO A 73 -8.02 -11.55 -10.87
C PRO A 73 -7.75 -10.11 -10.43
N ASP A 74 -6.74 -9.48 -11.06
CA ASP A 74 -6.29 -8.11 -10.80
C ASP A 74 -6.07 -7.82 -9.31
N MET A 75 -5.09 -8.51 -8.72
CA MET A 75 -4.70 -8.32 -7.31
C MET A 75 -3.97 -6.99 -7.13
N ARG A 76 -4.68 -5.94 -6.74
CA ARG A 76 -4.12 -4.58 -6.61
C ARG A 76 -3.46 -4.30 -5.27
N ASN A 77 -3.92 -4.97 -4.23
CA ASN A 77 -3.40 -4.75 -2.89
C ASN A 77 -3.49 -6.02 -2.06
N MET A 78 -2.52 -6.24 -1.21
CA MET A 78 -2.51 -7.31 -0.22
C MET A 78 -2.12 -6.78 1.14
N LEU A 79 -2.79 -7.26 2.18
CA LEU A 79 -2.48 -6.97 3.56
C LEU A 79 -2.44 -8.27 4.35
N ILE A 80 -1.58 -8.30 5.36
CA ILE A 80 -1.53 -9.40 6.32
C ILE A 80 -1.94 -8.89 7.70
N SER A 81 -2.71 -9.68 8.43
CA SER A 81 -3.07 -9.35 9.80
C SER A 81 -1.84 -9.26 10.72
N PRO A 82 -1.88 -8.47 11.80
CA PRO A 82 -0.74 -8.31 12.71
C PRO A 82 -0.26 -9.61 13.36
N ASP A 83 -1.16 -10.60 13.54
CA ASP A 83 -0.83 -11.94 14.02
C ASP A 83 -0.15 -12.83 12.95
N GLY A 84 -0.17 -12.40 11.68
CA GLY A 84 0.40 -13.16 10.56
C GLY A 84 -0.46 -14.33 10.08
N GLU A 85 -1.68 -14.49 10.57
CA GLU A 85 -2.52 -15.66 10.31
C GLU A 85 -3.46 -15.48 9.10
N ARG A 86 -3.79 -14.23 8.73
CA ARG A 86 -4.79 -13.92 7.70
C ARG A 86 -4.22 -13.02 6.62
N LEU A 87 -4.37 -13.44 5.37
CA LEU A 87 -3.98 -12.68 4.20
C LEU A 87 -5.24 -12.14 3.50
N MET A 88 -5.36 -10.83 3.39
CA MET A 88 -6.43 -10.13 2.69
C MET A 88 -5.94 -9.69 1.32
N ILE A 89 -6.68 -10.03 0.27
CA ILE A 89 -6.33 -9.75 -1.13
C ILE A 89 -7.45 -8.96 -1.78
N LEU A 90 -7.15 -7.80 -2.31
CA LEU A 90 -8.07 -7.00 -3.12
C LEU A 90 -8.03 -7.45 -4.56
N CYS A 91 -9.10 -8.04 -5.04
CA CYS A 91 -9.29 -8.52 -6.40
C CYS A 91 -10.19 -7.53 -7.16
N ALA A 92 -9.59 -6.61 -7.91
CA ALA A 92 -10.33 -5.48 -8.46
C ALA A 92 -11.26 -5.89 -9.61
N GLU A 93 -10.85 -6.79 -10.49
CA GLU A 93 -11.70 -7.30 -11.58
C GLU A 93 -12.89 -8.12 -11.06
N ALA A 94 -12.74 -8.74 -9.88
CA ALA A 94 -13.82 -9.47 -9.22
C ALA A 94 -14.65 -8.62 -8.25
N ASP A 95 -14.39 -7.32 -8.14
CA ASP A 95 -15.05 -6.41 -7.20
C ASP A 95 -15.09 -6.93 -5.75
N SER A 96 -14.02 -7.58 -5.31
CA SER A 96 -14.03 -8.36 -4.07
C SER A 96 -12.76 -8.24 -3.23
N VAL A 97 -12.89 -8.57 -1.94
CA VAL A 97 -11.79 -8.92 -1.04
C VAL A 97 -11.86 -10.40 -0.76
N LEU A 98 -10.75 -11.09 -0.96
CA LEU A 98 -10.56 -12.48 -0.58
C LEU A 98 -9.75 -12.55 0.72
N LEU A 99 -10.22 -13.32 1.68
CA LEU A 99 -9.53 -13.65 2.94
C LEU A 99 -9.02 -15.08 2.86
N LEU A 100 -7.72 -15.26 3.05
CA LEU A 100 -7.06 -16.56 3.11
C LEU A 100 -6.43 -16.79 4.49
N ASP A 101 -6.32 -18.05 4.87
CA ASP A 101 -5.36 -18.50 5.87
C ASP A 101 -3.93 -18.27 5.32
N ALA A 102 -3.12 -17.48 6.00
CA ALA A 102 -1.79 -17.10 5.52
C ALA A 102 -0.75 -18.24 5.67
N VAL A 103 -1.06 -19.29 6.42
CA VAL A 103 -0.17 -20.44 6.64
C VAL A 103 -0.34 -21.47 5.53
N CYS A 104 -1.58 -21.87 5.23
CA CYS A 104 -1.88 -22.94 4.28
C CYS A 104 -2.50 -22.43 2.96
N GLY A 105 -2.88 -21.15 2.87
CA GLY A 105 -3.50 -20.57 1.67
C GLY A 105 -4.97 -20.98 1.47
N ALA A 106 -5.59 -21.59 2.47
CA ALA A 106 -6.99 -21.99 2.36
C ALA A 106 -7.91 -20.76 2.28
N PRO A 107 -8.85 -20.70 1.33
CA PRO A 107 -9.83 -19.62 1.26
C PRO A 107 -10.80 -19.70 2.44
N MET A 108 -10.96 -18.57 3.13
CA MET A 108 -11.84 -18.45 4.30
C MET A 108 -13.15 -17.73 3.96
N VAL A 109 -13.02 -16.55 3.34
CA VAL A 109 -14.16 -15.68 3.02
C VAL A 109 -13.89 -14.92 1.73
N LEU A 110 -14.95 -14.69 0.96
CA LEU A 110 -14.98 -13.76 -0.17
C LEU A 110 -16.09 -12.74 0.08
N ALA A 111 -15.79 -11.45 0.03
CA ALA A 111 -16.76 -10.38 0.24
C ALA A 111 -16.69 -9.33 -0.89
N ARG A 112 -17.84 -8.70 -1.18
CA ARG A 112 -17.89 -7.60 -2.16
C ARG A 112 -17.18 -6.36 -1.63
N ALA A 113 -16.42 -5.70 -2.51
CA ALA A 113 -15.59 -4.51 -2.21
C ALA A 113 -16.06 -3.23 -2.93
N GLY A 114 -17.26 -3.24 -3.50
CA GLY A 114 -17.76 -2.16 -4.37
C GLY A 114 -17.28 -2.32 -5.82
N VAL A 115 -17.47 -1.30 -6.64
CA VAL A 115 -17.10 -1.34 -8.06
C VAL A 115 -15.68 -0.81 -8.25
N ASN A 116 -14.83 -1.57 -8.93
CA ASN A 116 -13.44 -1.23 -9.23
C ASN A 116 -12.66 -0.78 -7.99
N PRO A 117 -12.58 -1.63 -6.93
CA PRO A 117 -11.92 -1.25 -5.70
C PRO A 117 -10.40 -1.03 -5.93
N GLN A 118 -9.84 -0.01 -5.27
CA GLN A 118 -8.50 0.48 -5.60
C GLN A 118 -7.44 0.13 -4.55
N HIS A 119 -7.78 0.23 -3.27
CA HIS A 119 -6.83 0.02 -2.18
C HIS A 119 -7.52 -0.38 -0.87
N MET A 120 -6.75 -0.97 0.04
CA MET A 120 -7.19 -1.33 1.39
C MET A 120 -6.20 -0.81 2.44
N SER A 121 -6.72 -0.55 3.63
CA SER A 121 -5.92 -0.21 4.81
C SER A 121 -6.47 -0.95 6.02
N LEU A 122 -5.58 -1.55 6.81
CA LEU A 122 -5.91 -2.20 8.07
C LEU A 122 -5.63 -1.23 9.21
N ASP A 123 -6.48 -1.22 10.24
CA ASP A 123 -6.20 -0.46 11.46
C ASP A 123 -5.06 -1.09 12.26
N GLU A 124 -4.55 -0.38 13.27
CA GLU A 124 -3.43 -0.84 14.07
C GLU A 124 -3.74 -2.07 14.91
N SER A 125 -5.00 -2.28 15.25
CA SER A 125 -5.44 -3.48 16.00
C SER A 125 -5.58 -4.71 15.12
N GLY A 126 -5.71 -4.53 13.80
CA GLY A 126 -6.01 -5.60 12.86
C GLY A 126 -7.46 -6.06 12.88
N GLU A 127 -8.38 -5.25 13.43
CA GLU A 127 -9.80 -5.60 13.55
C GLU A 127 -10.65 -5.02 12.42
N VAL A 128 -10.28 -3.84 11.91
CA VAL A 128 -11.05 -3.11 10.89
C VAL A 128 -10.25 -2.96 9.61
N LEU A 129 -10.84 -3.39 8.51
CA LEU A 129 -10.33 -3.21 7.16
C LEU A 129 -11.12 -2.10 6.47
N ALA A 130 -10.44 -1.04 6.03
CA ALA A 130 -11.01 -0.01 5.17
C ALA A 130 -10.71 -0.35 3.71
N VAL A 131 -11.71 -0.26 2.83
CA VAL A 131 -11.59 -0.50 1.39
C VAL A 131 -12.02 0.74 0.63
N ALA A 132 -11.14 1.26 -0.23
CA ALA A 132 -11.45 2.28 -1.21
C ALA A 132 -12.25 1.65 -2.35
N ALA A 133 -13.57 1.80 -2.30
CA ALA A 133 -14.50 1.17 -3.25
C ALA A 133 -14.62 1.96 -4.57
N GLY A 134 -13.52 2.48 -5.07
CA GLY A 134 -13.30 3.08 -6.39
C GLY A 134 -14.49 3.87 -6.94
N GLU A 135 -15.06 3.35 -8.00
CA GLU A 135 -16.18 3.97 -8.74
C GLU A 135 -17.51 3.97 -7.97
N SER A 136 -17.64 3.15 -6.93
CA SER A 136 -18.81 3.23 -6.04
C SER A 136 -18.85 4.55 -5.25
N GLY A 137 -17.76 5.32 -5.20
CA GLY A 137 -17.70 6.58 -4.47
C GLY A 137 -17.88 6.42 -2.97
N GLU A 138 -17.37 5.34 -2.38
CA GLU A 138 -17.49 5.06 -0.96
C GLU A 138 -16.25 4.39 -0.37
N VAL A 139 -16.04 4.53 0.92
CA VAL A 139 -15.16 3.66 1.69
C VAL A 139 -16.01 2.67 2.45
N LEU A 140 -15.67 1.38 2.30
CA LEU A 140 -16.27 0.30 3.09
C LEU A 140 -15.40 0.02 4.31
N LEU A 141 -16.00 -0.05 5.48
CA LEU A 141 -15.36 -0.59 6.68
C LEU A 141 -15.86 -2.02 6.87
N LEU A 142 -14.96 -2.97 6.89
CA LEU A 142 -15.22 -4.39 7.04
C LEU A 142 -14.55 -4.90 8.32
N SER A 143 -15.12 -5.94 8.92
CA SER A 143 -14.39 -6.73 9.92
C SER A 143 -13.22 -7.43 9.23
N ALA A 144 -11.99 -7.23 9.69
CA ALA A 144 -10.82 -7.91 9.13
C ALA A 144 -10.80 -9.42 9.40
N GLN A 145 -11.63 -9.91 10.35
CA GLN A 145 -11.73 -11.32 10.70
C GLN A 145 -12.71 -12.10 9.81
N SER A 146 -13.80 -11.46 9.40
CA SER A 146 -14.91 -12.13 8.71
C SER A 146 -15.32 -11.46 7.41
N LEU A 147 -14.71 -10.33 7.05
CA LEU A 147 -15.09 -9.43 5.98
C LEU A 147 -16.58 -8.96 6.04
N ALA A 148 -17.24 -9.13 7.19
CA ALA A 148 -18.58 -8.60 7.40
C ALA A 148 -18.57 -7.07 7.29
N LEU A 149 -19.56 -6.53 6.57
CA LEU A 149 -19.69 -5.08 6.41
C LEU A 149 -20.08 -4.44 7.75
N LEU A 150 -19.25 -3.53 8.24
CA LEU A 150 -19.50 -2.76 9.46
C LEU A 150 -20.14 -1.40 9.12
N ARG A 151 -19.64 -0.72 8.07
CA ARG A 151 -20.13 0.61 7.71
C ARG A 151 -19.82 0.95 6.25
N ARG A 152 -20.69 1.79 5.64
CA ARG A 152 -20.45 2.47 4.36
C ARG A 152 -20.26 3.95 4.60
N LEU A 153 -19.26 4.53 3.97
CA LEU A 153 -18.91 5.96 4.09
C LEU A 153 -18.92 6.58 2.69
N PRO A 154 -19.99 7.29 2.30
CA PRO A 154 -20.04 7.96 1.00
C PRO A 154 -18.95 9.04 0.88
N MET A 155 -18.33 9.15 -0.30
CA MET A 155 -17.24 10.09 -0.61
C MET A 155 -17.66 11.04 -1.75
N PRO A 156 -17.03 12.23 -1.89
CA PRO A 156 -17.37 13.22 -2.89
C PRO A 156 -16.75 12.93 -4.27
N GLY A 157 -16.49 11.69 -4.64
CA GLY A 157 -15.87 11.33 -5.91
C GLY A 157 -15.34 9.91 -5.92
N ILE A 158 -14.56 9.57 -6.95
CA ILE A 158 -13.92 8.24 -7.06
C ILE A 158 -12.84 8.10 -5.99
N VAL A 159 -12.92 7.05 -5.18
CA VAL A 159 -11.97 6.81 -4.09
C VAL A 159 -10.78 5.99 -4.60
N LEU A 160 -9.60 6.59 -4.64
CA LEU A 160 -8.41 5.91 -5.17
C LEU A 160 -7.54 5.30 -4.08
N ASP A 161 -7.55 5.88 -2.87
CA ASP A 161 -6.79 5.30 -1.77
C ASP A 161 -7.42 5.62 -0.42
N VAL A 162 -7.10 4.82 0.58
CA VAL A 162 -7.60 4.95 1.95
C VAL A 162 -6.51 4.62 2.95
N ALA A 163 -6.43 5.38 4.03
CA ALA A 163 -5.65 5.05 5.22
C ALA A 163 -6.57 5.07 6.45
N LEU A 164 -6.36 4.13 7.35
CA LEU A 164 -7.07 4.03 8.62
C LEU A 164 -6.08 4.17 9.77
N ARG A 165 -6.29 5.17 10.63
CA ARG A 165 -5.39 5.47 11.74
C ARG A 165 -6.17 5.93 12.96
N ALA A 166 -5.94 5.30 14.12
CA ALA A 166 -6.62 5.62 15.39
C ALA A 166 -8.15 5.77 15.24
N GLY A 167 -8.78 4.90 14.45
CA GLY A 167 -10.22 4.92 14.15
C GLY A 167 -10.68 6.06 13.23
N THR A 168 -9.77 6.87 12.69
CA THR A 168 -10.04 7.91 11.69
C THR A 168 -9.76 7.37 10.29
N VAL A 169 -10.72 7.58 9.39
CA VAL A 169 -10.58 7.25 7.96
C VAL A 169 -10.09 8.48 7.22
N TYR A 170 -9.02 8.30 6.45
CA TYR A 170 -8.49 9.27 5.49
C TYR A 170 -8.67 8.67 4.10
N ALA A 171 -9.42 9.35 3.23
CA ALA A 171 -9.68 8.89 1.87
C ALA A 171 -9.18 9.92 0.87
N LEU A 172 -8.45 9.46 -0.15
CA LEU A 172 -7.98 10.29 -1.24
C LEU A 172 -8.85 10.05 -2.47
N CYS A 173 -9.60 11.07 -2.85
CA CYS A 173 -10.61 11.01 -3.90
C CYS A 173 -10.22 11.84 -5.11
N LEU A 174 -10.58 11.37 -6.29
CA LEU A 174 -10.58 12.13 -7.53
C LEU A 174 -11.89 12.89 -7.63
N ASN A 175 -11.82 14.21 -7.75
CA ASN A 175 -12.99 15.06 -7.94
C ASN A 175 -13.27 15.34 -9.43
N GLU A 176 -14.37 16.03 -9.72
CA GLU A 176 -14.81 16.36 -11.08
C GLU A 176 -13.82 17.25 -11.86
N THR A 177 -12.94 17.98 -11.17
CA THR A 177 -11.91 18.82 -11.78
C THR A 177 -10.59 18.09 -12.02
N LEU A 178 -10.57 16.77 -11.88
CA LEU A 178 -9.39 15.89 -11.98
C LEU A 178 -8.29 16.24 -10.98
N ASN A 179 -8.65 16.84 -9.85
CA ASN A 179 -7.76 17.10 -8.72
C ASN A 179 -8.08 16.18 -7.55
N SER A 180 -7.19 16.19 -6.58
CA SER A 180 -7.32 15.39 -5.38
C SER A 180 -8.17 16.08 -4.32
N THR A 181 -8.97 15.29 -3.63
CA THR A 181 -9.69 15.71 -2.42
C THR A 181 -9.34 14.74 -1.30
N LEU A 182 -8.71 15.23 -0.25
CA LEU A 182 -8.51 14.48 0.99
C LEU A 182 -9.75 14.64 1.86
N VAL A 183 -10.39 13.52 2.18
CA VAL A 183 -11.55 13.46 3.08
C VAL A 183 -11.12 12.78 4.37
N THR A 184 -11.38 13.42 5.50
CA THR A 184 -11.14 12.84 6.82
C THR A 184 -12.46 12.61 7.52
N ILE A 185 -12.67 11.40 8.01
CA ILE A 185 -13.86 11.02 8.79
C ILE A 185 -13.35 10.49 10.14
N PRO A 186 -13.33 11.31 11.18
CA PRO A 186 -12.92 10.88 12.50
C PRO A 186 -13.91 9.90 13.09
N ARG A 187 -13.48 9.09 14.06
CA ARG A 187 -14.35 8.19 14.83
C ARG A 187 -15.50 8.96 15.51
N ALA A 188 -15.22 10.17 15.98
CA ALA A 188 -16.19 11.11 16.53
C ALA A 188 -15.89 12.50 15.98
N GLY A 189 -16.94 13.23 15.58
CA GLY A 189 -16.81 14.57 15.00
C GLY A 189 -17.30 14.66 13.55
N ALA A 190 -17.13 15.84 12.97
CA ALA A 190 -17.57 16.13 11.62
C ALA A 190 -16.53 15.71 10.58
N ARG A 191 -17.03 15.33 9.40
CA ARG A 191 -16.19 15.14 8.21
C ARG A 191 -15.47 16.43 7.87
N GLN A 192 -14.19 16.31 7.51
CA GLN A 192 -13.38 17.42 7.01
C GLN A 192 -12.93 17.13 5.58
N ILE A 193 -12.77 18.17 4.78
CA ILE A 193 -12.41 18.07 3.36
C ILE A 193 -11.32 19.09 3.06
N LEU A 194 -10.26 18.65 2.38
CA LEU A 194 -9.15 19.48 1.93
C LEU A 194 -8.88 19.20 0.45
N SER A 195 -8.87 20.25 -0.37
CA SER A 195 -8.48 20.15 -1.77
C SER A 195 -6.97 20.18 -1.91
N LEU A 196 -6.44 19.27 -2.74
CA LEU A 196 -5.01 19.14 -3.04
C LEU A 196 -4.81 19.21 -4.56
N SER A 197 -3.66 19.72 -4.99
CA SER A 197 -3.30 19.79 -6.40
C SER A 197 -2.86 18.45 -6.95
N GLY A 198 -3.14 18.18 -8.23
CA GLY A 198 -2.74 16.99 -8.97
C GLY A 198 -3.70 15.82 -8.78
N MET A 199 -3.64 14.86 -9.71
CA MET A 199 -4.43 13.64 -9.65
C MET A 199 -4.02 12.78 -8.45
N PRO A 200 -4.98 12.12 -7.76
CA PRO A 200 -4.67 11.31 -6.59
C PRO A 200 -3.81 10.09 -6.95
N GLY A 201 -2.84 9.80 -6.09
CA GLY A 201 -1.99 8.62 -6.13
C GLY A 201 -2.20 7.77 -4.88
N ARG A 202 -1.45 8.05 -3.83
CA ARG A 202 -1.41 7.27 -2.59
C ARG A 202 -1.53 8.14 -1.35
N ILE A 203 -1.99 7.52 -0.26
CA ILE A 203 -2.08 8.12 1.07
C ILE A 203 -1.42 7.22 2.11
N THR A 204 -0.71 7.80 3.07
CA THR A 204 -0.24 7.11 4.28
C THR A 204 -0.29 8.02 5.49
N CYS A 205 -0.28 7.42 6.68
CA CYS A 205 -0.23 8.11 7.94
C CYS A 205 1.10 7.83 8.63
N GLU A 206 1.92 8.86 8.84
CA GLU A 206 3.24 8.74 9.48
C GLU A 206 3.44 9.84 10.53
N ARG A 207 3.92 9.48 11.73
CA ARG A 207 4.39 10.39 12.78
C ARG A 207 3.42 11.54 13.15
N GLY A 208 2.11 11.31 13.06
CA GLY A 208 1.10 12.33 13.36
C GLY A 208 0.66 13.17 12.16
N ASP A 209 1.16 12.87 10.97
CA ASP A 209 0.78 13.53 9.72
C ASP A 209 0.18 12.54 8.72
N VAL A 210 -0.63 13.08 7.81
CA VAL A 210 -1.11 12.39 6.62
C VAL A 210 -0.26 12.85 5.44
N ILE A 211 0.35 11.91 4.74
CA ILE A 211 1.10 12.19 3.52
C ILE A 211 0.27 11.73 2.33
N CYS A 212 -0.05 12.67 1.44
CA CYS A 212 -0.77 12.40 0.21
C CYS A 212 0.17 12.58 -0.98
N ALA A 213 0.39 11.51 -1.74
CA ALA A 213 1.06 11.60 -3.02
C ALA A 213 0.01 11.89 -4.09
N THR A 214 0.26 12.91 -4.88
CA THR A 214 -0.51 13.25 -6.08
C THR A 214 0.44 13.37 -7.26
N GLU A 215 -0.10 13.51 -8.46
CA GLU A 215 0.73 13.70 -9.64
C GLU A 215 1.58 14.97 -9.50
N GLY A 216 2.90 14.79 -9.47
CA GLY A 216 3.89 15.85 -9.31
C GLY A 216 4.10 16.40 -7.90
N PHE A 217 3.39 15.90 -6.86
CA PHE A 217 3.49 16.45 -5.51
C PHE A 217 3.41 15.39 -4.39
N LEU A 218 4.11 15.68 -3.29
CA LEU A 218 3.86 15.09 -1.97
C LEU A 218 3.35 16.19 -1.04
N HIS A 219 2.16 16.01 -0.53
CA HIS A 219 1.51 16.91 0.42
C HIS A 219 1.58 16.31 1.82
N THR A 220 2.04 17.09 2.80
CA THR A 220 1.99 16.72 4.21
C THR A 220 0.86 17.52 4.88
N VAL A 221 -0.07 16.81 5.50
CA VAL A 221 -1.27 17.37 6.13
C VAL A 221 -1.28 16.96 7.61
N SER A 222 -1.50 17.92 8.51
CA SER A 222 -1.66 17.64 9.94
C SER A 222 -2.90 16.80 10.21
N MET A 223 -2.78 15.74 11.02
CA MET A 223 -3.92 14.96 11.49
C MET A 223 -4.86 15.79 12.39
N ASP A 224 -4.31 16.73 13.16
CA ASP A 224 -5.01 17.51 14.19
C ASP A 224 -5.79 18.71 13.64
N GLY A 225 -6.13 18.79 12.42
CA GLY A 225 -6.89 19.95 11.92
C GLY A 225 -6.93 20.06 10.42
N MET A 226 -6.53 19.00 9.72
CA MET A 226 -6.60 18.95 8.26
C MET A 226 -5.97 20.20 7.62
N ARG A 227 -4.82 20.61 8.16
CA ARG A 227 -4.09 21.77 7.66
C ARG A 227 -2.92 21.30 6.79
N LEU A 228 -2.82 21.82 5.59
CA LEU A 228 -1.65 21.61 4.74
C LEU A 228 -0.40 22.21 5.40
N LEU A 229 0.57 21.36 5.72
CA LEU A 229 1.83 21.76 6.37
C LEU A 229 2.94 22.01 5.36
N ASP A 230 3.03 21.15 4.33
CA ASP A 230 4.10 21.21 3.32
C ASP A 230 3.61 20.65 1.98
N THR A 231 4.19 21.12 0.90
CA THR A 231 4.00 20.59 -0.44
C THR A 231 5.33 20.53 -1.17
N ARG A 232 5.77 19.32 -1.51
CA ARG A 232 7.02 19.09 -2.24
C ARG A 232 6.74 18.61 -3.64
N ARG A 233 7.45 19.18 -4.61
CA ARG A 233 7.44 18.65 -5.97
C ARG A 233 8.22 17.35 -6.03
N VAL A 234 7.65 16.36 -6.72
CA VAL A 234 8.27 15.07 -7.01
C VAL A 234 8.20 14.82 -8.52
N SER A 235 9.03 13.91 -9.01
CA SER A 235 8.96 13.46 -10.39
C SER A 235 7.88 12.40 -10.53
N GLY A 236 7.05 12.51 -11.54
CA GLY A 236 6.05 11.49 -11.90
C GLY A 236 4.90 11.34 -10.90
N ARG A 237 4.32 10.15 -10.85
CA ARG A 237 3.19 9.78 -9.99
C ARG A 237 3.66 8.81 -8.91
N ALA A 238 3.93 9.33 -7.73
CA ALA A 238 4.34 8.52 -6.60
C ALA A 238 3.24 7.52 -6.21
N SER A 239 3.56 6.23 -6.28
CA SER A 239 2.68 5.15 -5.84
C SER A 239 3.00 4.66 -4.43
N ILE A 240 4.27 4.63 -4.07
CA ILE A 240 4.75 4.19 -2.77
C ILE A 240 6.01 4.99 -2.44
N TRP A 241 6.21 5.27 -1.16
CA TRP A 241 7.45 5.84 -0.66
C TRP A 241 7.86 5.20 0.67
N LEU A 242 9.14 5.14 0.90
CA LEU A 242 9.74 4.65 2.14
C LEU A 242 10.86 5.58 2.57
N THR A 243 10.95 5.87 3.86
CA THR A 243 12.06 6.65 4.42
C THR A 243 13.03 5.72 5.16
N VAL A 244 14.28 5.66 4.68
CA VAL A 244 15.35 4.85 5.28
C VAL A 244 16.47 5.78 5.75
N GLY A 245 16.53 6.06 7.05
CA GLY A 245 17.40 7.11 7.59
C GLY A 245 17.04 8.47 6.99
N GLU A 246 17.98 9.11 6.30
CA GLU A 246 17.79 10.38 5.60
C GLU A 246 17.40 10.21 4.12
N THR A 247 17.34 8.97 3.63
CA THR A 247 17.01 8.67 2.24
C THR A 247 15.51 8.47 2.09
N LEU A 248 14.89 9.26 1.22
CA LEU A 248 13.53 9.04 0.74
C LEU A 248 13.60 8.23 -0.55
N LEU A 249 12.97 7.06 -0.55
CA LEU A 249 12.74 6.22 -1.74
C LEU A 249 11.32 6.45 -2.22
N LEU A 250 11.13 6.64 -3.51
CA LEU A 250 9.85 6.88 -4.14
C LEU A 250 9.70 5.98 -5.36
N CYS A 251 8.68 5.14 -5.37
CA CYS A 251 8.29 4.37 -6.55
C CYS A 251 7.34 5.22 -7.40
N ASP A 252 7.70 5.42 -8.66
CA ASP A 252 6.88 6.10 -9.65
C ASP A 252 6.07 5.06 -10.46
N ALA A 253 4.74 5.15 -10.36
CA ALA A 253 3.83 4.22 -11.01
C ALA A 253 3.86 4.30 -12.55
N LEU A 254 4.30 5.42 -13.12
CA LEU A 254 4.31 5.61 -14.58
C LEU A 254 5.58 5.04 -15.23
N SER A 255 6.74 5.25 -14.61
CA SER A 255 8.00 4.74 -15.12
C SER A 255 8.36 3.35 -14.59
N GLU A 256 7.62 2.83 -13.62
CA GLU A 256 7.95 1.61 -12.88
C GLU A 256 9.39 1.64 -12.34
N CYS A 257 9.82 2.80 -11.82
CA CYS A 257 11.16 3.02 -11.28
C CYS A 257 11.10 3.49 -9.83
N ILE A 258 12.12 3.13 -9.06
CA ILE A 258 12.34 3.73 -7.76
C ILE A 258 13.41 4.80 -7.88
N PHE A 259 13.11 5.97 -7.36
CA PHE A 259 14.03 7.08 -7.22
C PHE A 259 14.43 7.25 -5.75
N ALA A 260 15.68 7.64 -5.53
CA ALA A 260 16.20 7.95 -4.20
C ALA A 260 16.60 9.42 -4.10
N ARG A 261 16.36 10.03 -2.94
CA ARG A 261 16.79 11.38 -2.60
C ARG A 261 17.31 11.42 -1.17
N ASN A 262 18.56 11.86 -0.99
CA ASN A 262 19.17 12.05 0.32
C ASN A 262 18.98 13.51 0.78
N GLY A 263 18.31 13.72 1.91
CA GLY A 263 18.04 15.04 2.46
C GLY A 263 17.45 16.00 1.41
N GLY A 264 18.08 17.16 1.18
CA GLY A 264 17.70 18.18 0.20
C GLY A 264 18.28 17.98 -1.22
N GLY A 265 18.98 16.86 -1.49
CA GLY A 265 19.66 16.58 -2.75
C GLY A 265 18.72 16.36 -3.95
N GLN A 266 19.32 16.07 -5.10
CA GLN A 266 18.58 15.73 -6.32
C GLN A 266 18.09 14.29 -6.27
N TRP A 267 17.01 14.01 -7.01
CA TRP A 267 16.52 12.67 -7.26
C TRP A 267 17.50 11.90 -8.16
N SER A 268 17.75 10.67 -7.84
CA SER A 268 18.56 9.75 -8.64
C SER A 268 17.87 8.39 -8.76
N LEU A 269 18.02 7.75 -9.91
CA LEU A 269 17.48 6.41 -10.11
C LEU A 269 18.10 5.43 -9.10
N PHE A 270 17.25 4.70 -8.40
CA PHE A 270 17.65 3.66 -7.44
C PHE A 270 17.48 2.26 -8.02
N CYS A 271 16.33 1.99 -8.66
CA CYS A 271 15.98 0.68 -9.19
C CYS A 271 14.98 0.85 -10.35
N GLU A 272 15.16 0.07 -11.42
CA GLU A 272 14.23 -0.04 -12.55
C GLU A 272 13.30 -1.25 -12.38
N HIS A 273 12.19 -1.27 -13.14
CA HIS A 273 11.20 -2.35 -13.14
C HIS A 273 10.69 -2.66 -11.73
N ALA A 274 10.20 -1.62 -11.06
CA ALA A 274 9.68 -1.71 -9.70
C ALA A 274 8.19 -1.37 -9.68
N ARG A 275 7.37 -2.29 -9.21
CA ARG A 275 5.90 -2.11 -9.05
C ARG A 275 5.49 -1.89 -7.60
N ASP A 276 6.15 -2.58 -6.68
CA ASP A 276 5.90 -2.43 -5.25
C ASP A 276 7.21 -2.48 -4.46
N MET A 277 7.25 -1.84 -3.27
CA MET A 277 8.35 -1.93 -2.33
C MET A 277 7.85 -1.91 -0.88
N ARG A 278 8.46 -2.73 -0.03
CA ARG A 278 8.12 -2.86 1.39
C ARG A 278 9.38 -2.94 2.25
N PHE A 279 9.25 -2.59 3.52
CA PHE A 279 10.27 -2.93 4.49
C PHE A 279 10.26 -4.42 4.82
N LEU A 280 11.45 -5.03 4.87
CA LEU A 280 11.66 -6.30 5.52
C LEU A 280 12.11 -6.06 6.95
N PHE A 281 11.28 -6.45 7.90
CA PHE A 281 11.63 -6.41 9.31
C PHE A 281 12.43 -7.67 9.64
N GLY A 282 13.76 -7.53 9.83
CA GLY A 282 14.54 -8.59 10.49
C GLY A 282 14.08 -8.74 11.93
N LYS A 283 14.09 -9.96 12.47
CA LYS A 283 13.96 -10.15 13.92
C LYS A 283 15.03 -9.30 14.61
N GLY A 284 14.60 -8.35 15.46
CA GLY A 284 15.47 -7.61 16.37
C GLY A 284 16.05 -8.54 17.44
#